data_d10e793a3519112b2bb6e3f378a4f3ff
#
_entry.id   d10e793a3519112b2bb6e3f378a4f3ff
#
_cell.length_a   1.000
_cell.length_b   1.000
_cell.length_c   1.000
_cell.angle_alpha   90.00
_cell.angle_beta   90.00
_cell.angle_gamma   90.00
#
_symmetry.space_group_name_H-M   'P 1'
#
loop_
_entity.id
_entity.type
_entity.pdbx_description
1 polymer ?
#
loop_
_entity_poly.entity_id
_entity_poly.type
_entity_poly.pdbx_seq_one_letter_code
_entity_poly.pdbx_strand_id
1 'polypeptide(L)'
;HVTVIDEAVPATCTTPGLTEGSHCSECGLVFTPQQVVNALGHQYKDGECTVCGYQRYVNKDHLRFTLEESVEGTKFASVSVVPNDILTGDIHVPSTITINDTSYSVRVVTKKAFAGQTNVTSITLPQTITRIDSEAFADCSKLSKMYFQSDNAPTTASDAWKNVVSETNTLDFYCPKYGVGYY
;
A
#
# COMPACT_ATOMS: atom_id res chain seq x y z
N HIS A 1 -31.93 2.80 -46.35
CA HIS A 1 -30.93 2.80 -45.30
C HIS A 1 -30.41 1.38 -45.07
N VAL A 2 -29.10 1.19 -45.12
CA VAL A 2 -28.47 -0.10 -44.81
C VAL A 2 -28.01 -0.02 -43.34
N THR A 3 -28.59 -0.85 -42.49
CA THR A 3 -28.28 -0.87 -41.06
C THR A 3 -26.95 -1.60 -40.83
N VAL A 4 -26.04 -0.94 -40.09
CA VAL A 4 -24.82 -1.53 -39.55
C VAL A 4 -24.94 -1.56 -38.03
N ILE A 5 -24.53 -2.65 -37.42
CA ILE A 5 -24.49 -2.83 -35.98
C ILE A 5 -23.13 -2.29 -35.47
N ASP A 6 -23.21 -1.41 -34.49
CA ASP A 6 -22.06 -0.97 -33.71
C ASP A 6 -21.95 -1.93 -32.51
N GLU A 7 -20.97 -2.80 -32.56
CA GLU A 7 -20.80 -3.85 -31.53
C GLU A 7 -20.59 -3.27 -30.13
N ALA A 8 -21.12 -3.97 -29.14
CA ALA A 8 -20.89 -3.62 -27.75
C ALA A 8 -19.40 -3.78 -27.39
N VAL A 9 -18.88 -2.84 -26.61
CA VAL A 9 -17.55 -2.92 -26.00
C VAL A 9 -17.74 -3.22 -24.53
N PRO A 10 -17.28 -4.39 -24.01
CA PRO A 10 -17.44 -4.72 -22.61
C PRO A 10 -16.62 -3.76 -21.73
N ALA A 11 -17.20 -3.32 -20.60
CA ALA A 11 -16.48 -2.56 -19.60
C ALA A 11 -15.42 -3.45 -18.92
N THR A 12 -14.26 -2.87 -18.62
CA THR A 12 -13.22 -3.52 -17.79
C THR A 12 -13.24 -2.98 -16.37
N CYS A 13 -12.33 -3.43 -15.51
CA CYS A 13 -12.20 -2.88 -14.17
C CYS A 13 -11.90 -1.38 -14.15
N THR A 14 -11.20 -0.87 -15.17
CA THR A 14 -10.68 0.51 -15.19
C THR A 14 -11.20 1.35 -16.36
N THR A 15 -11.72 0.72 -17.41
CA THR A 15 -12.22 1.43 -18.60
C THR A 15 -13.72 1.23 -18.78
N PRO A 16 -14.47 2.30 -19.09
CA PRO A 16 -15.87 2.18 -19.48
C PRO A 16 -16.04 1.36 -20.75
N GLY A 17 -17.17 0.70 -20.89
CA GLY A 17 -17.62 0.01 -22.07
C GLY A 17 -18.70 0.80 -22.81
N LEU A 18 -19.22 0.19 -23.89
CA LEU A 18 -20.36 0.70 -24.67
C LEU A 18 -21.38 -0.43 -24.89
N THR A 19 -22.67 -0.09 -24.88
CA THR A 19 -23.72 -1.02 -25.34
C THR A 19 -23.67 -1.20 -26.85
N GLU A 20 -24.34 -2.20 -27.39
CA GLU A 20 -24.60 -2.30 -28.79
C GLU A 20 -25.38 -1.07 -29.29
N GLY A 21 -25.09 -0.63 -30.49
CA GLY A 21 -25.79 0.44 -31.21
C GLY A 21 -26.03 0.08 -32.66
N SER A 22 -26.58 1.02 -33.43
CA SER A 22 -26.74 0.84 -34.88
C SER A 22 -26.86 2.17 -35.64
N HIS A 23 -26.29 2.21 -36.84
CA HIS A 23 -26.35 3.37 -37.72
C HIS A 23 -26.57 2.96 -39.21
N CYS A 24 -26.86 3.93 -40.05
CA CYS A 24 -26.92 3.74 -41.48
C CYS A 24 -25.54 3.91 -42.10
N SER A 25 -25.03 2.88 -42.83
CA SER A 25 -23.72 2.94 -43.49
C SER A 25 -23.63 3.97 -44.61
N GLU A 26 -24.80 4.37 -45.20
CA GLU A 26 -24.83 5.28 -46.35
C GLU A 26 -24.90 6.76 -45.96
N CYS A 27 -25.66 7.08 -44.89
CA CYS A 27 -25.91 8.47 -44.50
C CYS A 27 -25.51 8.81 -43.06
N GLY A 28 -25.03 7.85 -42.30
CA GLY A 28 -24.57 8.05 -40.92
C GLY A 28 -25.70 8.26 -39.88
N LEU A 29 -26.97 8.14 -40.29
CA LEU A 29 -28.10 8.29 -39.36
C LEU A 29 -28.00 7.22 -38.24
N VAL A 30 -27.95 7.64 -36.99
CA VAL A 30 -27.94 6.73 -35.82
C VAL A 30 -29.38 6.26 -35.54
N PHE A 31 -29.60 4.96 -35.57
CA PHE A 31 -30.88 4.34 -35.22
C PHE A 31 -30.95 4.04 -33.73
N THR A 32 -29.90 3.44 -33.20
CA THR A 32 -29.73 3.15 -31.76
C THR A 32 -28.38 3.66 -31.29
N PRO A 33 -28.36 4.73 -30.48
CA PRO A 33 -27.07 5.23 -29.96
C PRO A 33 -26.46 4.26 -28.94
N GLN A 34 -25.14 4.04 -29.02
CA GLN A 34 -24.42 3.33 -27.97
C GLN A 34 -24.49 4.11 -26.65
N GLN A 35 -24.68 3.38 -25.56
CA GLN A 35 -24.71 3.93 -24.21
C GLN A 35 -23.42 3.58 -23.50
N VAL A 36 -22.87 4.51 -22.69
CA VAL A 36 -21.67 4.24 -21.87
C VAL A 36 -22.04 3.30 -20.72
N VAL A 37 -21.31 2.19 -20.61
CA VAL A 37 -21.33 1.29 -19.46
C VAL A 37 -20.15 1.65 -18.57
N ASN A 38 -20.40 2.08 -17.33
CA ASN A 38 -19.33 2.48 -16.41
C ASN A 38 -18.32 1.36 -16.20
N ALA A 39 -17.05 1.74 -15.93
CA ALA A 39 -16.03 0.80 -15.51
C ALA A 39 -16.50 0.00 -14.26
N LEU A 40 -16.18 -1.30 -14.24
CA LEU A 40 -16.66 -2.23 -13.20
C LEU A 40 -16.04 -1.97 -11.82
N GLY A 41 -14.87 -1.28 -11.78
CA GLY A 41 -14.04 -1.20 -10.60
C GLY A 41 -13.35 -2.53 -10.29
N HIS A 42 -12.42 -2.52 -9.34
CA HIS A 42 -11.78 -3.74 -8.86
C HIS A 42 -12.60 -4.37 -7.73
N GLN A 43 -12.88 -5.67 -7.84
CA GLN A 43 -13.52 -6.48 -6.80
C GLN A 43 -12.47 -7.37 -6.16
N TYR A 44 -12.01 -7.02 -4.95
CA TYR A 44 -10.91 -7.70 -4.28
C TYR A 44 -11.39 -8.87 -3.41
N LYS A 45 -10.72 -10.02 -3.57
CA LYS A 45 -10.74 -11.13 -2.65
C LYS A 45 -9.29 -11.47 -2.30
N ASP A 46 -8.97 -11.51 -1.01
CA ASP A 46 -7.60 -11.78 -0.52
C ASP A 46 -6.51 -10.87 -1.14
N GLY A 47 -6.90 -9.63 -1.51
CA GLY A 47 -6.00 -8.61 -2.07
C GLY A 47 -5.80 -8.67 -3.58
N GLU A 48 -6.40 -9.64 -4.27
CA GLU A 48 -6.38 -9.78 -5.72
C GLU A 48 -7.77 -9.52 -6.30
N CYS A 49 -7.83 -8.78 -7.40
CA CYS A 49 -9.08 -8.55 -8.11
C CYS A 49 -9.54 -9.83 -8.80
N THR A 50 -10.75 -10.30 -8.48
CA THR A 50 -11.32 -11.53 -9.03
C THR A 50 -11.63 -11.46 -10.53
N VAL A 51 -11.65 -10.25 -11.12
CA VAL A 51 -11.96 -10.02 -12.52
C VAL A 51 -10.72 -9.91 -13.39
N CYS A 52 -9.68 -9.18 -12.95
CA CYS A 52 -8.52 -8.89 -13.78
C CYS A 52 -7.16 -9.31 -13.13
N GLY A 53 -7.19 -9.91 -11.94
CA GLY A 53 -5.95 -10.33 -11.25
C GLY A 53 -5.13 -9.18 -10.65
N TYR A 54 -5.59 -7.92 -10.72
CA TYR A 54 -4.84 -6.79 -10.17
C TYR A 54 -4.65 -6.93 -8.66
N GLN A 55 -3.40 -6.88 -8.20
CA GLN A 55 -3.04 -7.03 -6.80
C GLN A 55 -3.07 -5.68 -6.07
N ARG A 56 -3.77 -5.63 -4.94
CA ARG A 56 -3.81 -4.47 -4.05
C ARG A 56 -2.63 -4.47 -3.07
N TYR A 57 -2.12 -5.65 -2.72
CA TYR A 57 -0.96 -5.79 -1.85
C TYR A 57 -0.10 -6.99 -2.26
N VAL A 58 1.13 -7.02 -1.78
CA VAL A 58 2.04 -8.16 -1.87
C VAL A 58 2.59 -8.48 -0.48
N ASN A 59 2.76 -9.77 -0.18
CA ASN A 59 3.43 -10.22 1.03
C ASN A 59 4.87 -10.65 0.66
N LYS A 60 5.85 -10.16 1.42
CA LYS A 60 7.25 -10.52 1.27
C LYS A 60 7.93 -10.51 2.64
N ASP A 61 8.68 -11.56 2.97
CA ASP A 61 9.45 -11.68 4.22
C ASP A 61 8.60 -11.38 5.48
N HIS A 62 7.38 -11.94 5.54
CA HIS A 62 6.39 -11.74 6.61
C HIS A 62 5.84 -10.30 6.70
N LEU A 63 6.20 -9.42 5.78
CA LEU A 63 5.67 -8.07 5.66
C LEU A 63 4.66 -7.99 4.53
N ARG A 64 3.58 -7.23 4.77
CA ARG A 64 2.57 -6.88 3.78
C ARG A 64 2.80 -5.46 3.30
N PHE A 65 2.91 -5.31 1.99
CA PHE A 65 3.03 -4.02 1.32
C PHE A 65 1.74 -3.73 0.56
N THR A 66 1.01 -2.72 0.99
CA THR A 66 -0.28 -2.34 0.39
C THR A 66 -0.09 -1.11 -0.48
N LEU A 67 -0.66 -1.14 -1.70
CA LEU A 67 -0.65 0.00 -2.60
C LEU A 67 -1.60 1.08 -2.09
N GLU A 68 -1.08 2.26 -1.93
CA GLU A 68 -1.77 3.47 -1.49
C GLU A 68 -1.66 4.56 -2.55
N GLU A 69 -2.57 5.53 -2.50
CA GLU A 69 -2.55 6.69 -3.37
C GLU A 69 -2.77 7.96 -2.55
N SER A 70 -1.94 8.98 -2.78
CA SER A 70 -2.12 10.29 -2.16
C SER A 70 -3.27 11.05 -2.80
N VAL A 71 -3.74 12.11 -2.14
CA VAL A 71 -4.77 13.02 -2.67
C VAL A 71 -4.36 13.61 -4.03
N GLU A 72 -3.07 13.75 -4.27
CA GLU A 72 -2.49 14.26 -5.51
C GLU A 72 -2.28 13.18 -6.60
N GLY A 73 -2.76 11.95 -6.35
CA GLY A 73 -2.65 10.84 -7.29
C GLY A 73 -1.28 10.13 -7.31
N THR A 74 -0.35 10.49 -6.41
CA THR A 74 0.94 9.79 -6.30
C THR A 74 0.75 8.45 -5.61
N LYS A 75 1.14 7.36 -6.28
CA LYS A 75 1.08 6.00 -5.73
C LYS A 75 2.35 5.66 -4.96
N PHE A 76 2.19 4.97 -3.84
CA PHE A 76 3.27 4.49 -2.98
C PHE A 76 2.83 3.21 -2.26
N ALA A 77 3.72 2.55 -1.55
CA ALA A 77 3.38 1.41 -0.72
C ALA A 77 3.41 1.78 0.77
N SER A 78 2.47 1.26 1.53
CA SER A 78 2.51 1.21 2.98
C SER A 78 2.96 -0.18 3.44
N VAL A 79 3.50 -0.29 4.67
CA VAL A 79 3.99 -1.54 5.25
C VAL A 79 3.27 -1.88 6.55
N SER A 80 2.99 -3.17 6.73
CA SER A 80 2.54 -3.80 7.97
C SER A 80 3.06 -5.23 8.06
N VAL A 81 2.90 -5.89 9.19
CA VAL A 81 3.11 -7.34 9.32
C VAL A 81 1.96 -8.09 8.65
N VAL A 82 2.23 -9.22 8.03
CA VAL A 82 1.19 -10.13 7.54
C VAL A 82 0.32 -10.58 8.74
N PRO A 83 -1.02 -10.53 8.66
CA PRO A 83 -1.88 -10.93 9.77
C PRO A 83 -1.55 -12.32 10.31
N ASN A 84 -1.43 -12.41 11.63
CA ASN A 84 -1.07 -13.60 12.40
C ASN A 84 0.39 -14.08 12.27
N ASP A 85 1.24 -13.38 11.50
CA ASP A 85 2.66 -13.68 11.48
C ASP A 85 3.36 -13.14 12.74
N ILE A 86 4.37 -13.87 13.19
CA ILE A 86 5.21 -13.49 14.33
C ILE A 86 6.63 -13.24 13.80
N LEU A 87 7.08 -12.01 13.93
CA LEU A 87 8.44 -11.61 13.58
C LEU A 87 9.39 -11.85 14.75
N THR A 88 10.66 -12.13 14.43
CA THR A 88 11.72 -12.33 15.43
C THR A 88 13.02 -11.67 14.99
N GLY A 89 13.76 -11.13 15.96
CA GLY A 89 15.10 -10.56 15.72
C GLY A 89 15.05 -9.22 14.97
N ASP A 90 15.93 -9.07 14.00
CA ASP A 90 16.15 -7.80 13.31
C ASP A 90 15.32 -7.74 12.02
N ILE A 91 14.51 -6.70 11.87
CA ILE A 91 13.61 -6.51 10.74
C ILE A 91 14.13 -5.38 9.86
N HIS A 92 14.21 -5.63 8.55
CA HIS A 92 14.58 -4.63 7.55
C HIS A 92 13.40 -4.35 6.61
N VAL A 93 12.90 -3.12 6.62
CA VAL A 93 11.88 -2.67 5.68
C VAL A 93 12.57 -2.18 4.41
N PRO A 94 12.25 -2.72 3.22
CA PRO A 94 12.86 -2.27 1.96
C PRO A 94 12.37 -0.86 1.58
N SER A 95 13.20 -0.11 0.85
CA SER A 95 12.82 1.22 0.34
C SER A 95 11.80 1.17 -0.79
N THR A 96 11.76 0.06 -1.54
CA THR A 96 10.85 -0.15 -2.66
C THR A 96 10.30 -1.56 -2.68
N ILE A 97 9.13 -1.71 -3.27
CA ILE A 97 8.48 -3.00 -3.51
C ILE A 97 7.81 -3.01 -4.89
N THR A 98 7.81 -4.15 -5.56
CA THR A 98 7.12 -4.33 -6.84
C THR A 98 5.74 -4.91 -6.63
N ILE A 99 4.73 -4.25 -7.18
CA ILE A 99 3.32 -4.68 -7.19
C ILE A 99 2.81 -4.50 -8.62
N ASN A 100 2.22 -5.53 -9.22
CA ASN A 100 1.76 -5.53 -10.62
C ASN A 100 2.85 -5.01 -11.58
N ASP A 101 4.05 -5.57 -11.52
CA ASP A 101 5.24 -5.24 -12.33
C ASP A 101 5.71 -3.78 -12.23
N THR A 102 5.16 -3.02 -11.29
CA THR A 102 5.54 -1.63 -11.04
C THR A 102 6.22 -1.49 -9.68
N SER A 103 7.34 -0.76 -9.64
CA SER A 103 8.06 -0.48 -8.41
C SER A 103 7.50 0.75 -7.69
N TYR A 104 7.20 0.61 -6.40
CA TYR A 104 6.68 1.67 -5.55
C TYR A 104 7.58 1.91 -4.35
N SER A 105 7.81 3.18 -4.00
CA SER A 105 8.50 3.54 -2.76
C SER A 105 7.66 3.16 -1.55
N VAL A 106 8.27 2.52 -0.54
CA VAL A 106 7.64 2.25 0.75
C VAL A 106 7.74 3.52 1.61
N ARG A 107 6.59 4.16 1.89
CA ARG A 107 6.55 5.51 2.47
C ARG A 107 5.87 5.59 3.83
N VAL A 108 5.01 4.64 4.17
CA VAL A 108 4.17 4.68 5.36
C VAL A 108 4.27 3.39 6.15
N VAL A 109 4.52 3.51 7.46
CA VAL A 109 4.28 2.45 8.44
C VAL A 109 2.86 2.66 8.96
N THR A 110 1.95 1.72 8.67
CA THR A 110 0.52 1.90 8.96
C THR A 110 0.20 1.77 10.45
N LYS A 111 -1.03 2.16 10.81
CA LYS A 111 -1.54 1.97 12.16
C LYS A 111 -1.41 0.51 12.60
N LYS A 112 -0.82 0.31 13.78
CA LYS A 112 -0.59 -1.03 14.38
C LYS A 112 0.25 -1.98 13.51
N ALA A 113 1.06 -1.45 12.60
CA ALA A 113 1.80 -2.24 11.61
C ALA A 113 2.61 -3.38 12.20
N PHE A 114 3.29 -3.14 13.32
CA PHE A 114 4.12 -4.10 14.06
C PHE A 114 3.62 -4.35 15.49
N ALA A 115 2.40 -3.89 15.82
CA ALA A 115 1.90 -3.99 17.18
C ALA A 115 1.89 -5.44 17.70
N GLY A 116 2.37 -5.62 18.94
CA GLY A 116 2.42 -6.93 19.59
C GLY A 116 3.53 -7.86 19.10
N GLN A 117 4.47 -7.38 18.28
CA GLN A 117 5.61 -8.17 17.82
C GLN A 117 6.69 -8.25 18.93
N THR A 118 6.40 -9.04 19.94
CA THR A 118 7.19 -9.10 21.19
C THR A 118 8.57 -9.75 21.05
N ASN A 119 8.90 -10.35 19.92
CA ASN A 119 10.20 -11.00 19.66
C ASN A 119 11.10 -10.21 18.70
N VAL A 120 10.64 -9.07 18.21
CA VAL A 120 11.45 -8.15 17.39
C VAL A 120 12.39 -7.38 18.30
N THR A 121 13.69 -7.34 17.94
CA THR A 121 14.76 -6.69 18.71
C THR A 121 15.19 -5.37 18.09
N SER A 122 15.22 -5.30 16.76
CA SER A 122 15.48 -4.05 16.04
C SER A 122 14.66 -3.92 14.77
N ILE A 123 14.44 -2.67 14.35
CA ILE A 123 13.78 -2.38 13.06
C ILE A 123 14.60 -1.33 12.31
N THR A 124 14.91 -1.62 11.05
CA THR A 124 15.52 -0.67 10.12
C THR A 124 14.47 -0.15 9.15
N LEU A 125 14.27 1.17 9.16
CA LEU A 125 13.36 1.87 8.26
C LEU A 125 14.17 2.61 7.18
N PRO A 126 13.79 2.46 5.89
CA PRO A 126 14.50 3.10 4.78
C PRO A 126 14.26 4.61 4.76
N GLN A 127 15.12 5.33 4.07
CA GLN A 127 15.02 6.80 3.89
C GLN A 127 13.71 7.25 3.22
N THR A 128 12.97 6.35 2.58
CA THR A 128 11.71 6.65 1.90
C THR A 128 10.52 6.77 2.84
N ILE A 129 10.65 6.34 4.10
CA ILE A 129 9.56 6.46 5.09
C ILE A 129 9.36 7.94 5.44
N THR A 130 8.14 8.42 5.21
CA THR A 130 7.72 9.80 5.49
C THR A 130 6.70 9.90 6.62
N ARG A 131 6.02 8.78 6.96
CA ARG A 131 4.98 8.74 8.00
C ARG A 131 4.96 7.42 8.76
N ILE A 132 4.77 7.54 10.07
CA ILE A 132 4.56 6.43 11.01
C ILE A 132 3.25 6.70 11.75
N ASP A 133 2.27 5.83 11.58
CA ASP A 133 0.94 6.01 12.11
C ASP A 133 0.81 5.54 13.57
N SER A 134 -0.36 5.82 14.17
CA SER A 134 -0.72 5.52 15.55
C SER A 134 -0.47 4.04 15.92
N GLU A 135 0.10 3.82 17.10
CA GLU A 135 0.37 2.50 17.66
C GLU A 135 1.20 1.56 16.75
N ALA A 136 1.94 2.12 15.78
CA ALA A 136 2.65 1.34 14.76
C ALA A 136 3.55 0.23 15.34
N PHE A 137 4.19 0.48 16.47
CA PHE A 137 5.09 -0.45 17.18
C PHE A 137 4.60 -0.75 18.61
N ALA A 138 3.32 -0.50 18.91
CA ALA A 138 2.80 -0.70 20.25
C ALA A 138 3.05 -2.12 20.75
N ASP A 139 3.35 -2.26 22.04
CA ASP A 139 3.55 -3.54 22.73
C ASP A 139 4.69 -4.43 22.16
N CYS A 140 5.65 -3.84 21.42
CA CYS A 140 6.87 -4.52 20.99
C CYS A 140 7.89 -4.59 22.12
N SER A 141 7.67 -5.46 23.10
CA SER A 141 8.34 -5.45 24.41
C SER A 141 9.85 -5.73 24.38
N LYS A 142 10.40 -6.34 23.31
CA LYS A 142 11.84 -6.56 23.13
C LYS A 142 12.48 -5.59 22.14
N LEU A 143 11.71 -4.70 21.49
CA LEU A 143 12.24 -3.72 20.57
C LEU A 143 13.10 -2.71 21.34
N SER A 144 14.40 -2.73 21.08
CA SER A 144 15.37 -1.88 21.75
C SER A 144 16.13 -0.94 20.81
N LYS A 145 16.04 -1.16 19.48
CA LYS A 145 16.76 -0.33 18.50
C LYS A 145 15.90 -0.03 17.28
N MET A 146 15.88 1.24 16.90
CA MET A 146 15.28 1.72 15.66
C MET A 146 16.34 2.41 14.79
N TYR A 147 16.53 1.93 13.57
CA TYR A 147 17.48 2.50 12.61
C TYR A 147 16.72 3.25 11.53
N PHE A 148 16.89 4.55 11.43
CA PHE A 148 16.37 5.39 10.37
C PHE A 148 17.48 5.66 9.36
N GLN A 149 17.26 5.28 8.11
CA GLN A 149 18.23 5.53 7.03
C GLN A 149 18.08 6.94 6.42
N SER A 150 17.21 7.77 6.98
CA SER A 150 16.95 9.15 6.54
C SER A 150 17.56 10.16 7.51
N ASP A 151 18.09 11.25 6.96
CA ASP A 151 18.48 12.44 7.74
C ASP A 151 17.27 13.29 8.19
N ASN A 152 16.10 13.05 7.59
CA ASN A 152 14.86 13.71 7.93
C ASN A 152 13.95 12.76 8.71
N ALA A 153 13.51 13.19 9.89
CA ALA A 153 12.56 12.41 10.68
C ALA A 153 11.21 12.30 9.96
N PRO A 154 10.59 11.11 9.90
CA PRO A 154 9.23 10.96 9.40
C PRO A 154 8.24 11.65 10.35
N THR A 155 7.10 12.10 9.83
CA THR A 155 5.96 12.50 10.67
C THR A 155 5.50 11.28 11.45
N THR A 156 5.45 11.38 12.78
CA THR A 156 5.19 10.25 13.66
C THR A 156 4.04 10.56 14.61
N ALA A 157 3.10 9.63 14.75
CA ALA A 157 2.06 9.72 15.76
C ALA A 157 2.67 9.61 17.16
N SER A 158 2.13 10.39 18.14
CA SER A 158 2.68 10.47 19.49
C SER A 158 2.64 9.14 20.28
N ASP A 159 1.77 8.23 19.88
CA ASP A 159 1.56 6.91 20.47
C ASP A 159 2.15 5.76 19.65
N ALA A 160 2.98 6.08 18.64
CA ALA A 160 3.55 5.08 17.74
C ALA A 160 4.33 3.98 18.49
N TRP A 161 5.00 4.32 19.58
CA TRP A 161 5.78 3.42 20.46
C TRP A 161 5.12 3.16 21.82
N LYS A 162 3.80 3.11 21.86
CA LYS A 162 3.06 2.84 23.09
C LYS A 162 3.51 1.52 23.72
N ASN A 163 3.82 1.53 25.02
CA ASN A 163 4.27 0.36 25.79
C ASN A 163 5.55 -0.34 25.29
N VAL A 164 6.38 0.31 24.46
CA VAL A 164 7.68 -0.24 24.04
C VAL A 164 8.74 0.01 25.10
N VAL A 165 8.76 1.23 25.64
CA VAL A 165 9.70 1.62 26.71
C VAL A 165 9.10 1.28 28.06
N SER A 166 9.91 0.68 28.95
CA SER A 166 9.56 0.34 30.32
C SER A 166 10.78 0.56 31.23
N GLU A 167 10.63 0.32 32.54
CA GLU A 167 11.76 0.40 33.48
C GLU A 167 12.94 -0.54 33.12
N THR A 168 12.65 -1.62 32.37
CA THR A 168 13.62 -2.64 31.97
C THR A 168 13.97 -2.65 30.49
N ASN A 169 13.29 -1.85 29.66
CA ASN A 169 13.52 -1.77 28.21
C ASN A 169 13.64 -0.31 27.78
N THR A 170 14.78 0.04 27.19
CA THR A 170 15.02 1.33 26.54
C THR A 170 14.95 1.17 25.03
N LEU A 171 14.55 2.22 24.34
CA LEU A 171 14.50 2.25 22.87
C LEU A 171 15.49 3.28 22.35
N ASP A 172 16.53 2.82 21.66
CA ASP A 172 17.55 3.65 21.06
C ASP A 172 17.21 3.96 19.60
N PHE A 173 17.32 5.22 19.21
CA PHE A 173 17.11 5.68 17.83
C PHE A 173 18.46 6.03 17.18
N TYR A 174 18.72 5.46 16.01
CA TYR A 174 19.93 5.68 15.23
C TYR A 174 19.58 6.38 13.92
N CYS A 175 20.20 7.55 13.66
CA CYS A 175 20.06 8.31 12.42
C CYS A 175 21.43 8.62 11.84
N PRO A 176 21.63 8.65 10.50
CA PRO A 176 22.94 8.86 9.88
C PRO A 176 23.60 10.17 10.30
N LYS A 177 22.84 11.25 10.41
CA LYS A 177 23.34 12.61 10.67
C LYS A 177 23.63 12.91 12.15
N TYR A 178 22.94 12.25 13.07
CA TYR A 178 22.97 12.64 14.50
C TYR A 178 23.57 11.59 15.42
N GLY A 179 23.99 10.42 14.89
CA GLY A 179 24.43 9.31 15.73
C GLY A 179 23.31 8.72 16.58
N VAL A 180 23.61 8.36 17.82
CA VAL A 180 22.62 7.82 18.77
C VAL A 180 21.86 8.98 19.42
N GLY A 181 20.55 9.02 19.24
CA GLY A 181 19.64 9.94 19.95
C GLY A 181 18.71 9.15 20.88
N TYR A 182 18.55 9.64 22.11
CA TYR A 182 17.54 9.14 23.05
C TYR A 182 16.32 10.04 22.97
N TYR A 183 15.14 9.46 22.87
CA TYR A 183 13.86 10.16 23.00
C TYR A 183 13.01 9.52 24.09
#